data_5ae07871b4e37bd7eb660157954aa049
#
_entry.id   5ae07871b4e37bd7eb660157954aa049
#
_cell.length_a   1.000
_cell.length_b   1.000
_cell.length_c   1.000
_cell.angle_alpha   90.00
_cell.angle_beta   90.00
_cell.angle_gamma   90.00
#
_symmetry.space_group_name_H-M   'P 1'
#
loop_
_entity.id
_entity.type
_entity.pdbx_description
1 polymer ?
#
loop_
_entity_poly.entity_id
_entity_poly.type
_entity_poly.pdbx_seq_one_letter_code
_entity_poly.pdbx_strand_id
1 'polypeptide(L)'
;VPELRALIGEVAAEQLERSGSDDPRGVSAALRVCFTRLMKSEKKFFVDQLNMLVKRISQEGKDTSGSNGDLLLRLHSQYPGDIGCFTIYFLNLVRLEPGEAMFLGANEPHAYLHGDCVECMACSDNTVRAGLTPKFIDVLTLCEMLNYTPAPSSSKIFPATQSQLDPSVYLYDPPVPDFAIMRIETPASIKLYLVSAVDSASILLVIQGTAVGTSTAAASEMTLRRGSVLFISANESISLHLSSPDGMLLFRACCLL
;
A
#
# COMPACT_ATOMS: atom_id res chain seq x y z
N VAL A 1 -12.14 5.28 -22.52
CA VAL A 1 -10.81 5.61 -23.05
C VAL A 1 -10.63 4.83 -24.34
N PRO A 2 -10.67 5.49 -25.54
CA PRO A 2 -10.64 4.79 -26.83
C PRO A 2 -9.37 3.95 -27.03
N GLU A 3 -8.24 4.44 -26.62
CA GLU A 3 -6.94 3.79 -26.78
C GLU A 3 -6.85 2.51 -25.95
N LEU A 4 -7.42 2.50 -24.73
CA LEU A 4 -7.54 1.29 -23.92
C LEU A 4 -8.52 0.29 -24.55
N ARG A 5 -9.65 0.81 -25.07
CA ARG A 5 -10.65 0.00 -25.78
C ARG A 5 -10.07 -0.72 -27.00
N ALA A 6 -9.18 -0.05 -27.73
CA ALA A 6 -8.45 -0.65 -28.84
C ALA A 6 -7.56 -1.83 -28.41
N LEU A 7 -6.96 -1.75 -27.22
CA LEU A 7 -6.10 -2.82 -26.66
C LEU A 7 -6.89 -4.01 -26.16
N ILE A 8 -7.97 -3.78 -25.44
CA ILE A 8 -8.78 -4.86 -24.83
C ILE A 8 -9.80 -5.44 -25.81
N GLY A 9 -10.14 -4.73 -26.87
CA GLY A 9 -11.14 -5.11 -27.87
C GLY A 9 -12.56 -4.74 -27.48
N GLU A 10 -13.36 -4.38 -28.49
CA GLU A 10 -14.71 -3.84 -28.31
C GLU A 10 -15.64 -4.76 -27.52
N VAL A 11 -15.67 -6.05 -27.90
CA VAL A 11 -16.55 -7.06 -27.24
C VAL A 11 -16.25 -7.21 -25.76
N ALA A 12 -14.96 -7.23 -25.37
CA ALA A 12 -14.58 -7.35 -23.97
C ALA A 12 -14.90 -6.06 -23.17
N ALA A 13 -14.70 -4.90 -23.79
CA ALA A 13 -15.05 -3.62 -23.20
C ALA A 13 -16.56 -3.51 -22.94
N GLU A 14 -17.39 -3.85 -23.93
CA GLU A 14 -18.83 -3.86 -23.77
C GLU A 14 -19.33 -4.87 -22.76
N GLN A 15 -18.69 -6.04 -22.68
CA GLN A 15 -19.03 -7.06 -21.68
C GLN A 15 -18.76 -6.52 -20.26
N LEU A 16 -17.63 -5.87 -20.04
CA LEU A 16 -17.32 -5.24 -18.76
C LEU A 16 -18.30 -4.12 -18.41
N GLU A 17 -18.65 -3.27 -19.37
CA GLU A 17 -19.61 -2.17 -19.19
C GLU A 17 -21.04 -2.67 -18.87
N ARG A 18 -21.43 -3.80 -19.43
CA ARG A 18 -22.75 -4.44 -19.16
C ARG A 18 -22.78 -5.24 -17.87
N SER A 19 -21.62 -5.60 -17.32
CA SER A 19 -21.54 -6.35 -16.07
C SER A 19 -21.93 -5.43 -14.92
N GLY A 20 -23.10 -5.64 -14.36
CA GLY A 20 -23.64 -4.84 -13.25
C GLY A 20 -23.05 -5.25 -11.90
N SER A 21 -23.15 -4.36 -10.91
CA SER A 21 -22.76 -4.62 -9.53
C SER A 21 -23.47 -5.83 -8.89
N ASP A 22 -24.59 -6.23 -9.47
CA ASP A 22 -25.43 -7.33 -8.96
C ASP A 22 -24.94 -8.73 -9.40
N ASP A 23 -23.95 -8.80 -10.31
CA ASP A 23 -23.27 -10.02 -10.72
C ASP A 23 -21.76 -9.97 -10.49
N PRO A 24 -21.29 -10.16 -9.25
CA PRO A 24 -19.86 -10.10 -8.93
C PRO A 24 -18.99 -11.09 -9.71
N ARG A 25 -19.54 -12.27 -10.06
CA ARG A 25 -18.81 -13.27 -10.83
C ARG A 25 -18.64 -12.85 -12.28
N GLY A 26 -19.69 -12.28 -12.87
CA GLY A 26 -19.66 -11.74 -14.22
C GLY A 26 -18.68 -10.56 -14.35
N VAL A 27 -18.71 -9.65 -13.38
CA VAL A 27 -17.74 -8.52 -13.32
C VAL A 27 -16.31 -9.04 -13.22
N SER A 28 -16.04 -9.96 -12.30
CA SER A 28 -14.71 -10.55 -12.12
C SER A 28 -14.19 -11.23 -13.39
N ALA A 29 -15.04 -12.02 -14.06
CA ALA A 29 -14.69 -12.69 -15.31
C ALA A 29 -14.40 -11.68 -16.44
N ALA A 30 -15.25 -10.67 -16.60
CA ALA A 30 -15.06 -9.62 -17.60
C ALA A 30 -13.79 -8.80 -17.35
N LEU A 31 -13.53 -8.45 -16.10
CA LEU A 31 -12.33 -7.73 -15.69
C LEU A 31 -11.06 -8.54 -16.01
N ARG A 32 -11.09 -9.85 -15.70
CA ARG A 32 -9.97 -10.75 -16.03
C ARG A 32 -9.70 -10.79 -17.54
N VAL A 33 -10.73 -10.86 -18.37
CA VAL A 33 -10.57 -10.83 -19.82
C VAL A 33 -9.95 -9.53 -20.29
N CYS A 34 -10.47 -8.39 -19.83
CA CYS A 34 -9.95 -7.07 -20.22
C CYS A 34 -8.49 -6.89 -19.78
N PHE A 35 -8.17 -7.18 -18.53
CA PHE A 35 -6.82 -7.04 -18.01
C PHE A 35 -5.83 -7.98 -18.72
N THR A 36 -6.23 -9.23 -18.94
CA THR A 36 -5.39 -10.22 -19.64
C THR A 36 -5.11 -9.78 -21.07
N ARG A 37 -6.10 -9.23 -21.79
CA ARG A 37 -5.90 -8.71 -23.15
C ARG A 37 -4.96 -7.52 -23.17
N LEU A 38 -5.11 -6.60 -22.20
CA LEU A 38 -4.17 -5.49 -22.04
C LEU A 38 -2.75 -6.01 -21.86
N MET A 39 -2.52 -6.87 -20.88
CA MET A 39 -1.19 -7.35 -20.52
C MET A 39 -0.52 -8.22 -21.60
N LYS A 40 -1.32 -8.91 -22.42
CA LYS A 40 -0.84 -9.72 -23.55
C LYS A 40 -0.73 -8.95 -24.86
N SER A 41 -1.06 -7.67 -24.88
CA SER A 41 -0.94 -6.86 -26.10
C SER A 41 0.51 -6.73 -26.54
N GLU A 42 0.71 -6.65 -27.84
CA GLU A 42 2.05 -6.48 -28.43
C GLU A 42 2.64 -5.12 -28.00
N LYS A 43 3.93 -5.12 -27.62
CA LYS A 43 4.60 -3.92 -27.13
C LYS A 43 4.48 -2.71 -28.06
N LYS A 44 4.72 -2.91 -29.34
CA LYS A 44 4.59 -1.82 -30.32
C LYS A 44 3.18 -1.23 -30.31
N PHE A 45 2.17 -2.10 -30.28
CA PHE A 45 0.77 -1.67 -30.31
C PHE A 45 0.36 -0.90 -29.04
N PHE A 46 0.69 -1.41 -27.84
CA PHE A 46 0.32 -0.65 -26.64
C PHE A 46 1.12 0.65 -26.48
N VAL A 47 2.38 0.70 -26.92
CA VAL A 47 3.17 1.96 -26.90
C VAL A 47 2.56 3.00 -27.85
N ASP A 48 2.14 2.59 -29.05
CA ASP A 48 1.47 3.48 -29.99
C ASP A 48 0.15 4.03 -29.39
N GLN A 49 -0.67 3.17 -28.80
CA GLN A 49 -1.91 3.59 -28.15
C GLN A 49 -1.64 4.50 -26.94
N LEU A 50 -0.63 4.22 -26.14
CA LEU A 50 -0.24 5.07 -25.01
C LEU A 50 0.19 6.46 -25.48
N ASN A 51 0.99 6.55 -26.53
CA ASN A 51 1.43 7.82 -27.09
C ASN A 51 0.24 8.61 -27.66
N MET A 52 -0.71 7.95 -28.31
CA MET A 52 -1.94 8.59 -28.78
C MET A 52 -2.77 9.15 -27.60
N LEU A 53 -2.93 8.37 -26.54
CA LEU A 53 -3.65 8.78 -25.33
C LEU A 53 -2.97 9.98 -24.66
N VAL A 54 -1.66 9.93 -24.46
CA VAL A 54 -0.87 11.03 -23.87
C VAL A 54 -1.00 12.30 -24.71
N LYS A 55 -0.90 12.18 -26.04
CA LYS A 55 -1.06 13.32 -26.94
C LYS A 55 -2.45 13.93 -26.85
N ARG A 56 -3.50 13.11 -26.84
CA ARG A 56 -4.88 13.56 -26.74
C ARG A 56 -5.11 14.29 -25.41
N ILE A 57 -4.75 13.68 -24.27
CA ILE A 57 -4.91 14.28 -22.94
C ILE A 57 -4.13 15.61 -22.83
N SER A 58 -2.92 15.68 -23.40
CA SER A 58 -2.12 16.92 -23.39
C SER A 58 -2.75 18.06 -24.23
N GLN A 59 -3.59 17.72 -25.22
CA GLN A 59 -4.23 18.70 -26.11
C GLN A 59 -5.61 19.16 -25.60
N GLU A 60 -6.34 18.33 -24.87
CA GLU A 60 -7.71 18.60 -24.41
C GLU A 60 -7.80 19.67 -23.31
N GLY A 61 -6.66 20.14 -22.78
CA GLY A 61 -6.64 21.17 -21.75
C GLY A 61 -7.12 20.68 -20.39
N LYS A 62 -7.35 21.58 -19.45
CA LYS A 62 -7.45 21.37 -18.01
C LYS A 62 -8.57 20.48 -17.46
N ASP A 63 -9.45 19.91 -18.25
CA ASP A 63 -10.52 19.02 -17.74
C ASP A 63 -10.13 17.54 -17.88
N THR A 64 -9.08 17.16 -17.18
CA THR A 64 -8.59 15.79 -17.11
C THR A 64 -9.16 15.01 -15.91
N SER A 65 -10.01 15.64 -15.10
CA SER A 65 -10.52 15.09 -13.83
C SER A 65 -11.31 13.78 -14.00
N GLY A 66 -12.06 13.65 -15.09
CA GLY A 66 -12.83 12.43 -15.38
C GLY A 66 -12.03 11.27 -15.97
N SER A 67 -10.79 11.52 -16.43
CA SER A 67 -9.93 10.53 -17.12
C SER A 67 -8.63 10.21 -16.39
N ASN A 68 -8.44 10.71 -15.17
CA ASN A 68 -7.15 10.62 -14.44
C ASN A 68 -5.96 11.13 -15.28
N GLY A 69 -6.18 12.13 -16.13
CA GLY A 69 -5.21 12.58 -17.12
C GLY A 69 -3.91 13.08 -16.51
N ASP A 70 -3.97 13.85 -15.42
CA ASP A 70 -2.77 14.34 -14.71
C ASP A 70 -1.92 13.18 -14.18
N LEU A 71 -2.57 12.15 -13.64
CA LEU A 71 -1.88 10.95 -13.17
C LEU A 71 -1.25 10.19 -14.34
N LEU A 72 -1.98 10.03 -15.44
CA LEU A 72 -1.44 9.40 -16.65
C LEU A 72 -0.18 10.11 -17.16
N LEU A 73 -0.23 11.43 -17.28
CA LEU A 73 0.91 12.24 -17.77
C LEU A 73 2.12 12.11 -16.84
N ARG A 74 1.88 12.12 -15.55
CA ARG A 74 2.92 11.89 -14.53
C ARG A 74 3.54 10.50 -14.68
N LEU A 75 2.73 9.45 -14.73
CA LEU A 75 3.22 8.08 -14.84
C LEU A 75 3.96 7.85 -16.15
N HIS A 76 3.46 8.39 -17.25
CA HIS A 76 4.15 8.32 -18.53
C HIS A 76 5.51 9.03 -18.53
N SER A 77 5.62 10.17 -17.81
CA SER A 77 6.89 10.87 -17.63
C SER A 77 7.89 10.06 -16.81
N GLN A 78 7.42 9.36 -15.77
CA GLN A 78 8.25 8.52 -14.90
C GLN A 78 8.61 7.17 -15.52
N TYR A 79 7.70 6.60 -16.30
CA TYR A 79 7.79 5.28 -16.94
C TYR A 79 7.37 5.35 -18.41
N PRO A 80 8.17 5.97 -19.29
CA PRO A 80 7.81 6.15 -20.71
C PRO A 80 7.59 4.81 -21.40
N GLY A 81 6.43 4.66 -22.05
CA GLY A 81 6.09 3.45 -22.80
C GLY A 81 5.79 2.22 -21.95
N ASP A 82 5.56 2.38 -20.64
CA ASP A 82 5.22 1.27 -19.76
C ASP A 82 3.71 0.98 -19.79
N ILE A 83 3.36 -0.29 -19.94
CA ILE A 83 1.96 -0.76 -19.98
C ILE A 83 1.21 -0.44 -18.69
N GLY A 84 1.91 -0.34 -17.57
CA GLY A 84 1.36 0.04 -16.27
C GLY A 84 0.67 1.40 -16.27
N CYS A 85 0.97 2.29 -17.21
CA CYS A 85 0.25 3.54 -17.37
C CYS A 85 -1.25 3.35 -17.63
N PHE A 86 -1.66 2.24 -18.25
CA PHE A 86 -3.07 1.92 -18.46
C PHE A 86 -3.77 1.33 -17.23
N THR A 87 -3.02 0.87 -16.23
CA THR A 87 -3.61 0.22 -15.04
C THR A 87 -4.43 1.19 -14.19
N ILE A 88 -4.20 2.49 -14.30
CA ILE A 88 -4.99 3.53 -13.61
C ILE A 88 -6.48 3.48 -13.95
N TYR A 89 -6.86 2.85 -15.06
CA TYR A 89 -8.25 2.68 -15.48
C TYR A 89 -8.90 1.41 -14.91
N PHE A 90 -8.12 0.56 -14.26
CA PHE A 90 -8.59 -0.64 -13.58
C PHE A 90 -8.53 -0.52 -12.06
N LEU A 91 -7.73 0.39 -11.54
CA LEU A 91 -7.44 0.52 -10.12
C LEU A 91 -8.09 1.78 -9.53
N ASN A 92 -8.47 1.70 -8.26
CA ASN A 92 -8.91 2.87 -7.51
C ASN A 92 -7.71 3.77 -7.18
N LEU A 93 -7.90 5.07 -7.25
CA LEU A 93 -6.98 6.03 -6.68
C LEU A 93 -7.36 6.25 -5.21
N VAL A 94 -6.46 5.92 -4.30
CA VAL A 94 -6.69 6.01 -2.86
C VAL A 94 -5.75 7.06 -2.26
N ARG A 95 -6.29 7.94 -1.44
CA ARG A 95 -5.54 8.86 -0.61
C ARG A 95 -5.77 8.48 0.85
N LEU A 96 -4.69 8.36 1.60
CA LEU A 96 -4.69 8.14 3.04
C LEU A 96 -4.25 9.41 3.76
N GLU A 97 -4.95 9.75 4.83
CA GLU A 97 -4.52 10.79 5.76
C GLU A 97 -3.58 10.20 6.83
N PRO A 98 -2.77 11.03 7.51
CA PRO A 98 -1.91 10.56 8.59
C PRO A 98 -2.70 9.78 9.65
N GLY A 99 -2.24 8.57 9.95
CA GLY A 99 -2.91 7.68 10.92
C GLY A 99 -3.94 6.72 10.31
N GLU A 100 -4.33 6.91 9.08
CA GLU A 100 -5.12 5.91 8.36
C GLU A 100 -4.25 4.77 7.87
N ALA A 101 -4.84 3.59 7.80
CA ALA A 101 -4.21 2.38 7.27
C ALA A 101 -5.07 1.74 6.20
N MET A 102 -4.42 1.06 5.27
CA MET A 102 -5.09 0.20 4.30
C MET A 102 -4.47 -1.19 4.31
N PHE A 103 -5.30 -2.18 4.10
CA PHE A 103 -4.87 -3.56 3.94
C PHE A 103 -4.86 -3.95 2.46
N LEU A 104 -3.74 -4.49 2.02
CA LEU A 104 -3.54 -5.03 0.69
C LEU A 104 -3.36 -6.54 0.80
N GLY A 105 -4.37 -7.30 0.41
CA GLY A 105 -4.36 -8.75 0.43
C GLY A 105 -3.45 -9.34 -0.65
N ALA A 106 -3.21 -10.64 -0.55
CA ALA A 106 -2.49 -11.38 -1.58
C ALA A 106 -3.19 -11.24 -2.95
N ASN A 107 -2.41 -11.17 -4.02
CA ASN A 107 -2.87 -11.12 -5.40
C ASN A 107 -3.72 -9.87 -5.74
N GLU A 108 -3.60 -8.80 -4.98
CA GLU A 108 -4.22 -7.51 -5.25
C GLU A 108 -3.18 -6.54 -5.84
N PRO A 109 -3.34 -6.11 -7.10
CA PRO A 109 -2.39 -5.21 -7.75
C PRO A 109 -2.49 -3.80 -7.15
N HIS A 110 -1.33 -3.20 -6.87
CA HIS A 110 -1.26 -1.85 -6.31
C HIS A 110 0.06 -1.18 -6.65
N ALA A 111 0.10 0.14 -6.49
CA ALA A 111 1.32 0.93 -6.58
C ALA A 111 1.24 2.13 -5.63
N TYR A 112 2.37 2.47 -5.00
CA TYR A 112 2.50 3.67 -4.19
C TYR A 112 2.94 4.83 -5.08
N LEU A 113 2.15 5.91 -5.07
CA LEU A 113 2.37 7.03 -5.98
C LEU A 113 3.14 8.18 -5.33
N HIS A 114 2.84 8.50 -4.09
CA HIS A 114 3.44 9.64 -3.38
C HIS A 114 3.18 9.54 -1.88
N GLY A 115 4.09 10.11 -1.09
CA GLY A 115 3.98 10.23 0.37
C GLY A 115 4.88 9.25 1.12
N ASP A 116 4.81 9.34 2.44
CA ASP A 116 5.52 8.45 3.35
C ASP A 116 4.53 7.50 4.03
N CYS A 117 4.91 6.26 4.22
CA CYS A 117 4.12 5.27 4.94
C CYS A 117 5.00 4.33 5.74
N VAL A 118 4.42 3.70 6.74
CA VAL A 118 4.96 2.50 7.36
C VAL A 118 4.30 1.30 6.70
N GLU A 119 5.10 0.40 6.14
CA GLU A 119 4.64 -0.81 5.50
C GLU A 119 5.10 -2.02 6.31
N CYS A 120 4.18 -2.93 6.59
CA CYS A 120 4.49 -4.24 7.16
C CYS A 120 3.89 -5.33 6.28
N MET A 121 4.68 -6.33 5.97
CA MET A 121 4.27 -7.46 5.14
C MET A 121 4.62 -8.78 5.82
N ALA A 122 3.78 -9.80 5.61
CA ALA A 122 4.19 -11.17 5.83
C ALA A 122 5.38 -11.52 4.92
N CYS A 123 6.32 -12.31 5.41
CA CYS A 123 7.50 -12.69 4.66
C CYS A 123 7.12 -13.49 3.41
N SER A 124 7.54 -13.02 2.24
CA SER A 124 7.31 -13.69 0.95
C SER A 124 8.37 -13.28 -0.06
N ASP A 125 8.85 -14.24 -0.85
CA ASP A 125 9.75 -14.00 -1.99
C ASP A 125 8.99 -13.81 -3.31
N ASN A 126 7.66 -13.91 -3.29
CA ASN A 126 6.81 -14.01 -4.47
C ASN A 126 6.27 -12.65 -4.92
N THR A 127 7.15 -11.75 -5.35
CA THR A 127 6.71 -10.50 -5.98
C THR A 127 6.55 -10.70 -7.48
N VAL A 128 5.30 -10.66 -7.98
CA VAL A 128 4.98 -10.66 -9.40
C VAL A 128 4.62 -9.24 -9.83
N ARG A 129 5.31 -8.72 -10.84
CA ARG A 129 5.19 -7.32 -11.26
C ARG A 129 4.16 -7.17 -12.36
N ALA A 130 3.40 -6.06 -12.31
CA ALA A 130 2.34 -5.76 -13.28
C ALA A 130 2.70 -4.62 -14.24
N GLY A 131 3.59 -3.71 -13.86
CA GLY A 131 3.96 -2.54 -14.64
C GLY A 131 4.64 -1.48 -13.80
N LEU A 132 4.87 -0.30 -14.37
CA LEU A 132 5.59 0.83 -13.76
C LEU A 132 6.96 0.38 -13.21
N THR A 133 7.68 -0.39 -13.99
CA THR A 133 8.95 -1.00 -13.58
C THR A 133 9.81 -1.33 -14.78
N PRO A 134 11.16 -1.17 -14.68
CA PRO A 134 12.08 -1.67 -15.68
C PRO A 134 12.36 -3.18 -15.53
N LYS A 135 11.84 -3.82 -14.48
CA LYS A 135 12.10 -5.23 -14.18
C LYS A 135 11.20 -6.15 -15.01
N PHE A 136 11.57 -7.43 -15.09
CA PHE A 136 10.81 -8.45 -15.78
C PHE A 136 9.37 -8.57 -15.24
N ILE A 137 8.43 -8.73 -16.16
CA ILE A 137 7.00 -8.96 -15.88
C ILE A 137 6.64 -10.33 -16.42
N ASP A 138 6.28 -11.26 -15.56
CA ASP A 138 5.72 -12.54 -15.96
C ASP A 138 4.22 -12.40 -16.19
N VAL A 139 3.85 -12.06 -17.42
CA VAL A 139 2.46 -11.79 -17.79
C VAL A 139 1.55 -13.00 -17.59
N LEU A 140 2.05 -14.22 -17.82
CA LEU A 140 1.25 -15.44 -17.68
C LEU A 140 0.90 -15.67 -16.21
N THR A 141 1.90 -15.72 -15.36
CA THR A 141 1.72 -15.87 -13.91
C THR A 141 0.86 -14.74 -13.34
N LEU A 142 1.14 -13.48 -13.73
CA LEU A 142 0.35 -12.32 -13.30
C LEU A 142 -1.14 -12.48 -13.60
N CYS A 143 -1.50 -12.78 -14.85
CA CYS A 143 -2.89 -12.90 -15.26
C CYS A 143 -3.61 -14.10 -14.64
N GLU A 144 -2.90 -15.14 -14.26
CA GLU A 144 -3.48 -16.32 -13.61
C GLU A 144 -3.68 -16.11 -12.11
N MET A 145 -2.75 -15.46 -11.44
CA MET A 145 -2.74 -15.34 -9.98
C MET A 145 -3.60 -14.20 -9.43
N LEU A 146 -3.84 -13.13 -10.21
CA LEU A 146 -4.57 -11.97 -9.70
C LEU A 146 -5.98 -12.32 -9.22
N ASN A 147 -6.35 -11.60 -8.16
CA ASN A 147 -7.67 -11.64 -7.58
C ASN A 147 -8.60 -10.76 -8.36
N TYR A 148 -9.26 -10.91 -9.30
CA TYR A 148 -10.10 -10.00 -10.09
C TYR A 148 -11.41 -9.59 -9.37
N THR A 149 -11.36 -9.35 -8.07
CA THR A 149 -12.53 -8.97 -7.27
C THR A 149 -12.54 -7.46 -7.05
N PRO A 150 -13.31 -6.69 -7.83
CA PRO A 150 -13.40 -5.26 -7.64
C PRO A 150 -14.13 -4.94 -6.32
N ALA A 151 -13.65 -3.92 -5.65
CA ALA A 151 -14.23 -3.44 -4.41
C ALA A 151 -14.07 -1.91 -4.30
N PRO A 152 -14.95 -1.21 -3.59
CA PRO A 152 -14.74 0.20 -3.32
C PRO A 152 -13.48 0.41 -2.48
N SER A 153 -12.76 1.51 -2.71
CA SER A 153 -11.52 1.84 -1.99
C SER A 153 -11.72 1.87 -0.47
N SER A 154 -12.88 2.32 -0.02
CA SER A 154 -13.23 2.37 1.41
C SER A 154 -13.22 1.01 2.11
N SER A 155 -13.42 -0.10 1.38
CA SER A 155 -13.37 -1.45 1.95
C SER A 155 -11.97 -1.90 2.35
N LYS A 156 -10.93 -1.21 1.88
CA LYS A 156 -9.53 -1.52 2.16
C LYS A 156 -8.96 -0.66 3.28
N ILE A 157 -9.61 0.45 3.60
CA ILE A 157 -9.19 1.38 4.65
C ILE A 157 -9.78 0.90 5.97
N PHE A 158 -8.97 0.82 7.01
CA PHE A 158 -9.43 0.48 8.34
C PHE A 158 -8.80 1.42 9.39
N PRO A 159 -9.53 1.76 10.46
CA PRO A 159 -9.04 2.62 11.51
C PRO A 159 -8.13 1.88 12.48
N ALA A 160 -7.25 2.62 13.15
CA ALA A 160 -6.59 2.14 14.34
C ALA A 160 -7.58 2.09 15.51
N THR A 161 -7.40 1.12 16.40
CA THR A 161 -8.13 1.04 17.66
C THR A 161 -7.23 1.51 18.80
N GLN A 162 -7.63 2.58 19.50
CA GLN A 162 -6.89 3.04 20.67
C GLN A 162 -6.97 2.00 21.80
N SER A 163 -5.84 1.71 22.40
CA SER A 163 -5.77 0.78 23.54
C SER A 163 -6.48 1.35 24.77
N GLN A 164 -7.23 0.51 25.46
CA GLN A 164 -7.87 0.90 26.72
C GLN A 164 -6.87 0.91 27.90
N LEU A 165 -5.76 0.18 27.77
CA LEU A 165 -4.75 0.06 28.82
C LEU A 165 -3.69 1.16 28.71
N ASP A 166 -3.40 1.62 27.49
CA ASP A 166 -2.40 2.66 27.22
C ASP A 166 -2.93 3.60 26.13
N PRO A 167 -3.36 4.81 26.49
CA PRO A 167 -3.92 5.77 25.53
C PRO A 167 -2.90 6.28 24.48
N SER A 168 -1.61 6.02 24.67
CA SER A 168 -0.57 6.32 23.68
C SER A 168 -0.51 5.29 22.57
N VAL A 169 -1.15 4.12 22.71
CA VAL A 169 -1.09 3.01 21.75
C VAL A 169 -2.32 2.95 20.88
N TYR A 170 -2.11 2.90 19.58
CA TYR A 170 -3.13 2.68 18.56
C TYR A 170 -2.80 1.41 17.79
N LEU A 171 -3.70 0.43 17.83
CA LEU A 171 -3.54 -0.88 17.21
C LEU A 171 -4.15 -0.89 15.81
N TYR A 172 -3.36 -1.32 14.82
CA TYR A 172 -3.80 -1.72 13.50
C TYR A 172 -3.75 -3.25 13.42
N ASP A 173 -4.91 -3.86 13.35
CA ASP A 173 -5.08 -5.32 13.32
C ASP A 173 -5.67 -5.74 11.97
N PRO A 174 -4.84 -6.03 10.96
CA PRO A 174 -5.31 -6.47 9.65
C PRO A 174 -5.86 -7.91 9.72
N PRO A 175 -6.66 -8.35 8.73
CA PRO A 175 -7.27 -9.67 8.73
C PRO A 175 -6.27 -10.78 8.34
N VAL A 176 -5.09 -10.78 8.96
CA VAL A 176 -4.04 -11.80 8.81
C VAL A 176 -3.43 -12.12 10.16
N PRO A 177 -3.12 -13.40 10.44
CA PRO A 177 -2.54 -13.79 11.73
C PRO A 177 -1.05 -13.47 11.86
N ASP A 178 -0.40 -13.08 10.77
CA ASP A 178 1.06 -12.98 10.71
C ASP A 178 1.61 -11.80 11.48
N PHE A 179 0.87 -10.68 11.55
CA PHE A 179 1.32 -9.48 12.25
C PHE A 179 0.18 -8.53 12.61
N ALA A 180 0.46 -7.67 13.59
CA ALA A 180 -0.26 -6.45 13.88
C ALA A 180 0.73 -5.30 14.07
N ILE A 181 0.24 -4.06 13.91
CA ILE A 181 1.06 -2.85 14.08
C ILE A 181 0.50 -2.02 15.22
N MET A 182 1.38 -1.61 16.11
CA MET A 182 1.10 -0.61 17.14
C MET A 182 1.76 0.71 16.74
N ARG A 183 0.97 1.77 16.63
CA ARG A 183 1.45 3.14 16.57
C ARG A 183 1.46 3.67 18.01
N ILE A 184 2.59 4.16 18.47
CA ILE A 184 2.80 4.68 19.82
C ILE A 184 3.10 6.17 19.70
N GLU A 185 2.22 6.99 20.26
CA GLU A 185 2.34 8.45 20.25
C GLU A 185 2.38 8.95 21.71
N THR A 186 3.57 9.35 22.16
CA THR A 186 3.71 9.92 23.49
C THR A 186 3.71 11.44 23.41
N PRO A 187 2.91 12.13 24.24
CA PRO A 187 2.96 13.60 24.30
C PRO A 187 4.24 14.08 24.96
N ALA A 188 4.58 15.34 24.74
CA ALA A 188 5.76 16.02 25.32
C ALA A 188 5.80 16.03 26.85
N SER A 189 4.64 15.92 27.49
CA SER A 189 4.49 15.89 28.95
C SER A 189 5.01 14.60 29.59
N ILE A 190 5.03 13.49 28.84
CA ILE A 190 5.53 12.20 29.33
C ILE A 190 7.07 12.22 29.26
N LYS A 191 7.71 11.92 30.39
CA LYS A 191 9.17 11.81 30.49
C LYS A 191 9.65 10.39 30.67
N LEU A 192 8.78 9.52 31.14
CA LEU A 192 9.05 8.10 31.30
C LEU A 192 7.91 7.32 30.63
N TYR A 193 8.23 6.43 29.71
CA TYR A 193 7.27 5.61 29.00
C TYR A 193 7.72 4.15 28.97
N LEU A 194 6.81 3.22 29.22
CA LEU A 194 7.08 1.79 29.14
C LEU A 194 6.49 1.23 27.84
N VAL A 195 7.35 0.79 26.95
CA VAL A 195 6.94 -0.10 25.85
C VAL A 195 6.68 -1.48 26.46
N SER A 196 5.42 -1.78 26.67
CA SER A 196 4.99 -3.00 27.36
C SER A 196 5.37 -4.27 26.59
N ALA A 197 5.60 -5.35 27.32
CA ALA A 197 5.85 -6.66 26.74
C ALA A 197 4.66 -7.13 25.91
N VAL A 198 4.96 -7.89 24.85
CA VAL A 198 3.98 -8.69 24.09
C VAL A 198 4.48 -10.13 24.02
N ASP A 199 3.58 -11.08 23.87
CA ASP A 199 3.92 -12.51 23.83
C ASP A 199 4.41 -12.96 22.44
N SER A 200 5.13 -12.09 21.77
CA SER A 200 5.84 -12.39 20.53
C SER A 200 7.10 -11.54 20.39
N ALA A 201 8.02 -11.98 19.56
CA ALA A 201 9.07 -11.09 19.09
C ALA A 201 8.47 -9.91 18.35
N SER A 202 9.14 -8.76 18.36
CA SER A 202 8.67 -7.56 17.71
C SER A 202 9.80 -6.69 17.20
N ILE A 203 9.48 -5.83 16.23
CA ILE A 203 10.38 -4.81 15.70
C ILE A 203 9.80 -3.45 16.04
N LEU A 204 10.58 -2.60 16.71
CA LEU A 204 10.23 -1.23 17.05
C LEU A 204 11.02 -0.27 16.18
N LEU A 205 10.33 0.66 15.52
CA LEU A 205 10.89 1.71 14.67
C LEU A 205 10.59 3.09 15.26
N VAL A 206 11.62 3.93 15.39
CA VAL A 206 11.47 5.32 15.84
C VAL A 206 11.29 6.24 14.62
N ILE A 207 10.14 6.89 14.51
CA ILE A 207 9.83 7.84 13.44
C ILE A 207 10.17 9.28 13.87
N GLN A 208 9.88 9.63 15.14
CA GLN A 208 10.12 10.97 15.67
C GLN A 208 10.50 10.89 17.14
N GLY A 209 11.33 11.83 17.57
CA GLY A 209 11.73 12.00 18.96
C GLY A 209 13.04 11.29 19.32
N THR A 210 13.44 11.46 20.58
CA THR A 210 14.66 10.91 21.17
C THR A 210 14.38 10.41 22.57
N ALA A 211 15.03 9.32 22.94
CA ALA A 211 14.95 8.72 24.27
C ALA A 211 16.22 7.95 24.62
N VAL A 212 16.40 7.68 25.90
CA VAL A 212 17.30 6.63 26.38
C VAL A 212 16.46 5.44 26.79
N GLY A 213 16.68 4.30 26.16
CA GLY A 213 15.97 3.05 26.40
C GLY A 213 16.77 2.11 27.29
N THR A 214 16.09 1.41 28.18
CA THR A 214 16.64 0.32 29.00
C THR A 214 15.75 -0.89 28.89
N SER A 215 16.33 -2.01 28.47
CA SER A 215 15.63 -3.29 28.40
C SER A 215 15.51 -3.92 29.79
N THR A 216 14.44 -4.65 30.02
CA THR A 216 14.29 -5.47 31.24
C THR A 216 15.23 -6.66 31.28
N ALA A 217 15.69 -7.14 30.12
CA ALA A 217 16.59 -8.30 29.98
C ALA A 217 18.08 -7.91 29.94
N ALA A 218 18.40 -6.70 29.47
CA ALA A 218 19.77 -6.23 29.34
C ALA A 218 19.96 -4.94 30.17
N ALA A 219 20.91 -4.93 31.08
CA ALA A 219 21.22 -3.76 31.90
C ALA A 219 21.91 -2.60 31.12
N SER A 220 21.96 -2.68 29.79
CA SER A 220 22.61 -1.67 28.95
C SER A 220 21.62 -0.61 28.49
N GLU A 221 22.03 0.65 28.60
CA GLU A 221 21.32 1.79 28.04
C GLU A 221 21.55 1.88 26.52
N MET A 222 20.50 2.25 25.80
CA MET A 222 20.55 2.50 24.35
C MET A 222 19.96 3.86 24.01
N THR A 223 20.66 4.62 23.19
CA THR A 223 20.12 5.89 22.68
C THR A 223 19.25 5.65 21.48
N LEU A 224 17.99 6.11 21.55
CA LEU A 224 17.00 6.02 20.50
C LEU A 224 16.79 7.38 19.85
N ARG A 225 16.73 7.39 18.54
CA ARG A 225 16.48 8.59 17.72
C ARG A 225 15.75 8.20 16.45
N ARG A 226 15.30 9.18 15.69
CA ARG A 226 14.68 8.92 14.37
C ARG A 226 15.53 7.95 13.54
N GLY A 227 14.89 6.89 13.03
CA GLY A 227 15.53 5.82 12.25
C GLY A 227 16.14 4.70 13.10
N SER A 228 16.10 4.78 14.44
CA SER A 228 16.46 3.63 15.28
C SER A 228 15.48 2.49 15.07
N VAL A 229 16.01 1.28 14.94
CA VAL A 229 15.26 0.03 14.81
C VAL A 229 15.74 -0.92 15.88
N LEU A 230 14.79 -1.48 16.65
CA LEU A 230 15.07 -2.45 17.70
C LEU A 230 14.34 -3.75 17.43
N PHE A 231 15.02 -4.85 17.65
CA PHE A 231 14.39 -6.14 17.87
C PHE A 231 14.12 -6.30 19.37
N ILE A 232 12.89 -6.66 19.72
CA ILE A 232 12.47 -6.90 21.10
C ILE A 232 11.99 -8.34 21.19
N SER A 233 12.58 -9.11 22.10
CA SER A 233 12.19 -10.49 22.33
C SER A 233 10.77 -10.59 22.90
N ALA A 234 10.15 -11.76 22.78
CA ALA A 234 8.88 -12.03 23.45
C ALA A 234 8.99 -11.80 24.96
N ASN A 235 7.93 -11.26 25.54
CA ASN A 235 7.83 -10.99 26.98
C ASN A 235 8.85 -9.99 27.54
N GLU A 236 9.50 -9.21 26.67
CA GLU A 236 10.44 -8.15 27.06
C GLU A 236 9.78 -6.77 26.98
N SER A 237 10.03 -5.94 27.98
CA SER A 237 9.62 -4.52 28.03
C SER A 237 10.81 -3.61 27.90
N ILE A 238 10.59 -2.41 27.36
CA ILE A 238 11.62 -1.36 27.27
C ILE A 238 11.14 -0.10 27.97
N SER A 239 11.90 0.34 28.96
CA SER A 239 11.70 1.63 29.63
C SER A 239 12.37 2.72 28.84
N LEU A 240 11.62 3.77 28.48
CA LEU A 240 12.10 4.92 27.71
C LEU A 240 12.10 6.17 28.58
N HIS A 241 13.27 6.80 28.74
CA HIS A 241 13.41 8.15 29.25
C HIS A 241 13.41 9.12 28.07
N LEU A 242 12.30 9.84 27.88
CA LEU A 242 12.08 10.71 26.75
C LEU A 242 12.78 12.06 26.96
N SER A 243 13.57 12.46 25.97
CA SER A 243 14.26 13.75 25.95
C SER A 243 13.73 14.70 24.87
N SER A 244 12.84 14.23 24.01
CA SER A 244 12.25 15.03 22.94
C SER A 244 11.24 16.06 23.48
N PRO A 245 11.32 17.34 23.05
CA PRO A 245 10.36 18.37 23.44
C PRO A 245 8.94 18.14 22.88
N ASP A 246 8.83 17.41 21.77
CA ASP A 246 7.56 17.18 21.05
C ASP A 246 6.98 15.78 21.27
N GLY A 247 7.53 15.01 22.22
CA GLY A 247 7.16 13.62 22.43
C GLY A 247 7.81 12.68 21.42
N MET A 248 7.26 11.48 21.27
CA MET A 248 7.77 10.46 20.33
C MET A 248 6.67 9.84 19.51
N LEU A 249 7.02 9.47 18.28
CA LEU A 249 6.23 8.60 17.41
C LEU A 249 7.06 7.36 17.09
N LEU A 250 6.49 6.21 17.45
CA LEU A 250 7.08 4.89 17.23
C LEU A 250 6.06 3.98 16.54
N PHE A 251 6.58 3.02 15.78
CA PHE A 251 5.77 1.91 15.29
C PHE A 251 6.37 0.58 15.74
N ARG A 252 5.53 -0.33 16.15
CA ARG A 252 5.92 -1.67 16.57
C ARG A 252 5.15 -2.71 15.76
N ALA A 253 5.86 -3.58 15.05
CA ALA A 253 5.30 -4.75 14.41
C ALA A 253 5.45 -5.96 15.36
N CYS A 254 4.37 -6.69 15.60
CA CYS A 254 4.33 -7.88 16.47
C CYS A 254 3.27 -8.87 15.96
N CYS A 255 3.30 -10.10 16.45
CA CYS A 255 2.16 -11.02 16.33
C CYS A 255 1.28 -10.85 17.58
N LEU A 256 -0.03 -10.82 17.38
CA LEU A 256 -1.00 -10.93 18.48
C LEU A 256 -1.48 -12.38 18.49
N LEU A 257 -1.00 -13.15 19.47
CA LEU A 257 -1.37 -14.55 19.68
C LEU A 257 -2.59 -14.67 20.57
#